data_3caa62e0430914b84136eb5c102a6429
#
_entry.id   3caa62e0430914b84136eb5c102a6429
#
_cell.length_a   1.000
_cell.length_b   1.000
_cell.length_c   1.000
_cell.angle_alpha   90.00
_cell.angle_beta   90.00
_cell.angle_gamma   90.00
#
_symmetry.space_group_name_H-M   'P 1'
#
loop_
_entity.id
_entity.type
_entity.pdbx_description
1 polymer ?
#
loop_
_entity_poly.entity_id
_entity_poly.type
_entity_poly.pdbx_seq_one_letter_code
_entity_poly.pdbx_strand_id
1 'polypeptide(L)'
;LLYDQIRDVLKDDNHNWITTYRKKPEVKTINPLTVPYQSQNDNASGTGYRECFSSSCAMVAMYYGKIANDDAYNLIRQKYGDSTDAQAQVRTLRSLGLEATFVSNGTTCNIREAIDAGRPVPVGWLHKGHLSSPSGGGHYSVIIGYTDDAWIVHDPNGPAKLVPGGYEDSFNGASQSYSFKNFNPRWIVGGEGD
;
A
#
# COMPACT_ATOMS: atom_id res chain seq x y z
N LEU A 1 -6.83 8.55 20.60
CA LEU A 1 -5.91 9.53 21.24
C LEU A 1 -5.11 9.00 22.43
N LEU A 2 -5.34 7.76 22.89
CA LEU A 2 -4.68 7.20 24.09
C LEU A 2 -3.48 6.28 23.81
N TYR A 3 -3.21 5.95 22.55
CA TYR A 3 -2.18 4.97 22.20
C TYR A 3 -0.79 5.56 21.91
N ASP A 4 -0.66 6.89 21.87
CA ASP A 4 0.60 7.58 21.56
C ASP A 4 1.39 8.07 22.79
N GLN A 5 1.00 7.65 23.99
CA GLN A 5 1.67 8.08 25.21
C GLN A 5 2.42 6.91 25.86
N ILE A 6 3.74 7.03 25.94
CA ILE A 6 4.57 6.15 26.78
C ILE A 6 4.31 6.55 28.25
N ARG A 7 3.82 5.61 29.02
CA ARG A 7 3.60 5.81 30.45
C ARG A 7 4.85 5.43 31.21
N ASP A 8 5.58 6.43 31.66
CA ASP A 8 6.66 6.24 32.64
C ASP A 8 6.06 6.31 34.06
N VAL A 9 6.25 5.26 34.82
CA VAL A 9 5.83 5.21 36.23
C VAL A 9 7.10 5.26 37.08
N LEU A 10 7.31 6.38 37.72
CA LEU A 10 8.45 6.62 38.63
C LEU A 10 7.92 6.74 40.06
N LYS A 11 8.77 6.45 41.04
CA LYS A 11 8.52 6.80 42.46
C LYS A 11 9.30 8.07 42.80
N ASP A 12 8.64 8.99 43.48
CA ASP A 12 9.31 10.10 44.08
C ASP A 12 10.13 9.69 45.34
N ASP A 13 10.88 10.60 45.90
CA ASP A 13 11.72 10.37 47.11
C ASP A 13 10.89 9.94 48.34
N ASN A 14 9.59 10.18 48.32
CA ASN A 14 8.64 9.78 49.37
C ASN A 14 7.91 8.44 49.05
N HIS A 15 8.35 7.72 48.02
CA HIS A 15 7.77 6.48 47.54
C HIS A 15 6.35 6.59 46.94
N ASN A 16 5.89 7.81 46.63
CA ASN A 16 4.63 7.99 45.90
C ASN A 16 4.81 7.72 44.41
N TRP A 17 3.80 7.13 43.78
CA TRP A 17 3.82 6.87 42.35
C TRP A 17 3.58 8.16 41.58
N ILE A 18 4.56 8.55 40.76
CA ILE A 18 4.42 9.66 39.79
C ILE A 18 4.21 9.04 38.42
N THR A 19 3.13 9.39 37.79
CA THR A 19 2.87 9.03 36.39
C THR A 19 3.20 10.22 35.48
N THR A 20 4.23 10.08 34.67
CA THR A 20 4.57 11.05 33.63
C THR A 20 4.18 10.50 32.27
N TYR A 21 3.57 11.33 31.47
CA TYR A 21 3.23 11.03 30.09
C TYR A 21 4.23 11.74 29.18
N ARG A 22 5.05 10.97 28.50
CA ARG A 22 5.87 11.52 27.42
C ARG A 22 5.11 11.37 26.11
N LYS A 23 4.90 12.47 25.40
CA LYS A 23 4.47 12.40 24.00
C LYS A 23 5.54 11.60 23.24
N LYS A 24 5.11 10.53 22.55
CA LYS A 24 6.02 9.82 21.64
C LYS A 24 6.65 10.84 20.70
N PRO A 25 7.97 10.79 20.44
CA PRO A 25 8.58 11.71 19.47
C PRO A 25 7.78 11.63 18.18
N GLU A 26 7.30 12.77 17.68
CA GLU A 26 6.72 12.84 16.35
C GLU A 26 7.82 12.43 15.36
N VAL A 27 7.74 11.21 14.86
CA VAL A 27 8.49 10.82 13.68
C VAL A 27 7.87 11.63 12.55
N LYS A 28 8.59 12.64 12.06
CA LYS A 28 8.12 13.44 10.93
C LYS A 28 8.13 12.53 9.71
N THR A 29 7.02 11.86 9.47
CA THR A 29 6.86 10.97 8.33
C THR A 29 6.76 11.84 7.09
N ILE A 30 7.52 11.50 6.05
CA ILE A 30 7.36 12.11 4.73
C ILE A 30 6.06 11.54 4.15
N ASN A 31 5.08 12.39 3.87
CA ASN A 31 3.82 12.01 3.24
C ASN A 31 3.57 12.95 2.04
N PRO A 32 3.56 12.46 0.80
CA PRO A 32 3.71 11.06 0.40
C PRO A 32 5.14 10.52 0.55
N LEU A 33 5.25 9.20 0.72
CA LEU A 33 6.53 8.49 0.74
C LEU A 33 7.20 8.53 -0.63
N THR A 34 8.52 8.63 -0.67
CA THR A 34 9.29 8.64 -1.91
C THR A 34 9.50 7.22 -2.43
N VAL A 35 8.46 6.62 -2.98
CA VAL A 35 8.47 5.27 -3.57
C VAL A 35 8.83 5.35 -5.03
N PRO A 36 9.79 4.56 -5.55
CA PRO A 36 10.07 4.48 -6.98
C PRO A 36 8.87 3.89 -7.73
N TYR A 37 8.46 4.52 -8.83
CA TYR A 37 7.37 4.03 -9.69
C TYR A 37 7.86 2.97 -10.68
N GLN A 38 7.03 1.94 -10.92
CA GLN A 38 7.19 0.95 -11.98
C GLN A 38 5.86 0.76 -12.71
N SER A 39 5.93 0.65 -14.04
CA SER A 39 4.79 0.28 -14.85
C SER A 39 4.77 -1.22 -15.06
N GLN A 40 3.59 -1.86 -14.98
CA GLN A 40 3.46 -3.27 -15.36
C GLN A 40 3.53 -3.47 -16.88
N ASN A 41 3.33 -2.41 -17.66
CA ASN A 41 3.14 -2.49 -19.12
C ASN A 41 4.46 -2.55 -19.89
N ASP A 42 5.59 -2.29 -19.26
CA ASP A 42 6.95 -2.39 -19.84
C ASP A 42 7.74 -3.61 -19.31
N ASN A 43 7.09 -4.50 -18.58
CA ASN A 43 7.73 -5.71 -18.04
C ASN A 43 8.26 -6.61 -19.17
N ALA A 44 9.52 -7.04 -19.05
CA ALA A 44 10.20 -7.89 -20.02
C ALA A 44 9.60 -9.31 -20.15
N SER A 45 8.78 -9.71 -19.17
CA SER A 45 8.07 -11.01 -19.17
C SER A 45 7.12 -11.20 -20.35
N GLY A 46 6.61 -10.10 -20.96
CA GLY A 46 5.51 -10.11 -21.94
C GLY A 46 4.14 -10.44 -21.32
N THR A 47 4.06 -10.60 -20.01
CA THR A 47 2.82 -10.89 -19.25
C THR A 47 2.40 -9.75 -18.34
N GLY A 48 2.87 -8.55 -18.61
CA GLY A 48 2.61 -7.35 -17.80
C GLY A 48 1.12 -7.10 -17.52
N TYR A 49 0.23 -7.46 -18.46
CA TYR A 49 -1.23 -7.32 -18.30
C TYR A 49 -1.82 -8.03 -17.06
N ARG A 50 -1.07 -8.90 -16.41
CA ARG A 50 -1.46 -9.62 -15.19
C ARG A 50 -0.48 -9.46 -14.03
N GLU A 51 0.47 -8.54 -14.13
CA GLU A 51 1.58 -8.38 -13.17
C GLU A 51 1.43 -7.18 -12.24
N CYS A 52 0.24 -6.57 -12.19
CA CYS A 52 -0.03 -5.42 -11.32
C CYS A 52 0.38 -5.67 -9.86
N PHE A 53 0.10 -6.85 -9.31
CA PHE A 53 0.48 -7.18 -7.94
C PHE A 53 2.00 -7.32 -7.78
N SER A 54 2.67 -7.94 -8.76
CA SER A 54 4.14 -8.06 -8.74
C SER A 54 4.82 -6.69 -8.84
N SER A 55 4.40 -5.84 -9.80
CA SER A 55 4.96 -4.49 -9.95
C SER A 55 4.68 -3.62 -8.71
N SER A 56 3.50 -3.76 -8.09
CA SER A 56 3.19 -3.09 -6.82
C SER A 56 4.11 -3.55 -5.68
N CYS A 57 4.33 -4.85 -5.52
CA CYS A 57 5.25 -5.37 -4.51
C CYS A 57 6.72 -5.03 -4.82
N ALA A 58 7.08 -4.97 -6.11
CA ALA A 58 8.41 -4.53 -6.53
C ALA A 58 8.69 -3.08 -6.13
N MET A 59 7.74 -2.16 -6.33
CA MET A 59 7.86 -0.76 -5.89
C MET A 59 8.12 -0.67 -4.38
N VAL A 60 7.45 -1.51 -3.57
CA VAL A 60 7.73 -1.59 -2.12
C VAL A 60 9.14 -2.12 -1.84
N ALA A 61 9.56 -3.19 -2.53
CA ALA A 61 10.91 -3.74 -2.35
C ALA A 61 12.00 -2.76 -2.80
N MET A 62 11.75 -1.98 -3.86
CA MET A 62 12.64 -0.90 -4.32
C MET A 62 12.74 0.24 -3.29
N TYR A 63 11.62 0.62 -2.69
CA TYR A 63 11.60 1.64 -1.63
C TYR A 63 12.53 1.28 -0.46
N TYR A 64 12.62 0.00 -0.11
CA TYR A 64 13.56 -0.50 0.90
C TYR A 64 14.94 -0.87 0.34
N GLY A 65 15.23 -0.54 -0.91
CA GLY A 65 16.54 -0.82 -1.54
C GLY A 65 16.87 -2.30 -1.71
N LYS A 66 15.85 -3.17 -1.83
CA LYS A 66 16.02 -4.61 -1.88
C LYS A 66 16.09 -5.19 -3.29
N ILE A 67 15.61 -4.45 -4.29
CA ILE A 67 15.57 -4.88 -5.68
C ILE A 67 15.73 -3.66 -6.60
N ALA A 68 16.19 -3.88 -7.82
CA ALA A 68 16.47 -2.79 -8.77
C ALA A 68 15.22 -2.34 -9.56
N ASN A 69 14.35 -3.28 -9.93
CA ASN A 69 13.14 -3.05 -10.72
C ASN A 69 12.17 -4.24 -10.56
N ASP A 70 11.02 -4.16 -11.20
CA ASP A 70 9.99 -5.20 -11.15
C ASP A 70 10.31 -6.42 -12.01
N ASP A 71 11.09 -6.31 -13.08
CA ASP A 71 11.59 -7.47 -13.81
C ASP A 71 12.48 -8.36 -12.92
N ALA A 72 13.41 -7.75 -12.19
CA ALA A 72 14.24 -8.47 -11.22
C ALA A 72 13.40 -9.09 -10.09
N TYR A 73 12.35 -8.37 -9.65
CA TYR A 73 11.40 -8.90 -8.68
C TYR A 73 10.64 -10.11 -9.23
N ASN A 74 10.14 -10.05 -10.45
CA ASN A 74 9.41 -11.13 -11.12
C ASN A 74 10.26 -12.41 -11.25
N LEU A 75 11.56 -12.29 -11.53
CA LEU A 75 12.48 -13.44 -11.57
C LEU A 75 12.59 -14.17 -10.22
N ILE A 76 12.39 -13.50 -9.11
CA ILE A 76 12.37 -14.11 -7.78
C ILE A 76 10.97 -14.65 -7.48
N ARG A 77 9.91 -13.84 -7.72
CA ARG A 77 8.52 -14.17 -7.43
C ARG A 77 8.08 -15.47 -8.11
N GLN A 78 8.46 -15.69 -9.38
CA GLN A 78 8.06 -16.90 -10.14
C GLN A 78 8.55 -18.22 -9.49
N LYS A 79 9.57 -18.16 -8.62
CA LYS A 79 10.02 -19.33 -7.85
C LYS A 79 9.05 -19.74 -6.74
N TYR A 80 8.15 -18.83 -6.35
CA TYR A 80 7.21 -19.02 -5.24
C TYR A 80 5.76 -19.21 -5.70
N GLY A 81 5.44 -18.89 -6.96
CA GLY A 81 4.11 -19.06 -7.51
C GLY A 81 3.72 -18.03 -8.57
N ASP A 82 2.43 -17.93 -8.84
CA ASP A 82 1.85 -17.05 -9.85
C ASP A 82 1.88 -15.56 -9.43
N SER A 83 1.86 -14.65 -10.42
CA SER A 83 1.87 -13.20 -10.19
C SER A 83 0.64 -12.70 -9.44
N THR A 84 -0.46 -13.44 -9.47
CA THR A 84 -1.71 -13.09 -8.78
C THR A 84 -1.85 -13.77 -7.42
N ASP A 85 -0.93 -14.64 -7.04
CA ASP A 85 -0.95 -15.35 -5.74
C ASP A 85 -0.37 -14.47 -4.63
N ALA A 86 -1.21 -14.12 -3.65
CA ALA A 86 -0.80 -13.33 -2.49
C ALA A 86 0.32 -14.00 -1.67
N GLN A 87 0.32 -15.32 -1.55
CA GLN A 87 1.36 -16.03 -0.82
C GLN A 87 2.69 -16.04 -1.57
N ALA A 88 2.67 -16.08 -2.91
CA ALA A 88 3.87 -15.91 -3.72
C ALA A 88 4.50 -14.53 -3.50
N GLN A 89 3.69 -13.47 -3.46
CA GLN A 89 4.16 -12.11 -3.16
C GLN A 89 4.75 -12.01 -1.75
N VAL A 90 4.05 -12.53 -0.73
CA VAL A 90 4.53 -12.52 0.65
C VAL A 90 5.87 -13.26 0.78
N ARG A 91 5.98 -14.46 0.18
CA ARG A 91 7.23 -15.24 0.20
C ARG A 91 8.37 -14.52 -0.50
N THR A 92 8.10 -13.86 -1.62
CA THR A 92 9.09 -13.07 -2.35
C THR A 92 9.61 -11.92 -1.49
N LEU A 93 8.73 -11.09 -0.92
CA LEU A 93 9.13 -9.99 -0.05
C LEU A 93 9.94 -10.47 1.16
N ARG A 94 9.53 -11.59 1.77
CA ARG A 94 10.26 -12.20 2.89
C ARG A 94 11.64 -12.72 2.47
N SER A 95 11.76 -13.30 1.28
CA SER A 95 13.06 -13.76 0.76
C SER A 95 14.04 -12.60 0.49
N LEU A 96 13.52 -11.40 0.29
CA LEU A 96 14.28 -10.14 0.19
C LEU A 96 14.60 -9.52 1.56
N GLY A 97 14.23 -10.17 2.66
CA GLY A 97 14.48 -9.70 4.02
C GLY A 97 13.48 -8.65 4.52
N LEU A 98 12.31 -8.57 3.92
CA LEU A 98 11.23 -7.69 4.36
C LEU A 98 10.21 -8.48 5.20
N GLU A 99 9.71 -7.87 6.27
CA GLU A 99 8.54 -8.38 6.97
C GLU A 99 7.29 -8.10 6.13
N ALA A 100 6.59 -9.14 5.73
CA ALA A 100 5.41 -9.02 4.88
C ALA A 100 4.29 -9.93 5.36
N THR A 101 3.07 -9.41 5.32
CA THR A 101 1.85 -10.15 5.66
C THR A 101 0.73 -9.70 4.72
N PHE A 102 -0.07 -10.64 4.25
CA PHE A 102 -1.28 -10.35 3.50
C PHE A 102 -2.47 -10.25 4.47
N VAL A 103 -3.22 -9.16 4.38
CA VAL A 103 -4.39 -8.87 5.22
C VAL A 103 -5.61 -8.79 4.32
N SER A 104 -6.61 -9.65 4.54
CA SER A 104 -7.84 -9.72 3.72
C SER A 104 -8.95 -8.79 4.21
N ASN A 105 -8.84 -8.27 5.41
CA ASN A 105 -9.82 -7.40 6.07
C ASN A 105 -9.19 -6.09 6.56
N GLY A 106 -8.26 -5.54 5.75
CA GLY A 106 -7.63 -4.26 6.04
C GLY A 106 -8.63 -3.10 6.03
N THR A 107 -8.36 -2.08 6.82
CA THR A 107 -9.16 -0.86 6.94
C THR A 107 -8.38 0.37 6.48
N THR A 108 -9.06 1.49 6.25
CA THR A 108 -8.42 2.79 5.97
C THR A 108 -7.49 3.22 7.10
N CYS A 109 -7.86 2.91 8.36
CA CYS A 109 -7.02 3.16 9.52
C CYS A 109 -5.68 2.40 9.44
N ASN A 110 -5.72 1.11 9.08
CA ASN A 110 -4.49 0.32 8.93
C ASN A 110 -3.57 0.88 7.84
N ILE A 111 -4.13 1.41 6.74
CA ILE A 111 -3.33 2.05 5.70
C ILE A 111 -2.69 3.34 6.22
N ARG A 112 -3.46 4.22 6.89
CA ARG A 112 -2.92 5.46 7.47
C ARG A 112 -1.80 5.18 8.46
N GLU A 113 -2.01 4.25 9.39
CA GLU A 113 -0.98 3.81 10.35
C GLU A 113 0.28 3.28 9.66
N ALA A 114 0.14 2.55 8.56
CA ALA A 114 1.27 2.07 7.79
C ALA A 114 2.03 3.23 7.13
N ILE A 115 1.33 4.14 6.45
CA ILE A 115 1.93 5.32 5.80
C ILE A 115 2.61 6.21 6.84
N ASP A 116 1.97 6.49 7.98
CA ASP A 116 2.53 7.29 9.07
C ASP A 116 3.77 6.65 9.69
N ALA A 117 3.87 5.34 9.60
CA ALA A 117 5.06 4.59 9.99
C ALA A 117 6.10 4.42 8.86
N GLY A 118 5.93 5.12 7.72
CA GLY A 118 6.87 5.06 6.60
C GLY A 118 6.79 3.77 5.78
N ARG A 119 5.65 3.10 5.75
CA ARG A 119 5.45 1.84 5.04
C ARG A 119 4.45 1.99 3.90
N PRO A 120 4.87 1.94 2.62
CA PRO A 120 3.96 1.92 1.48
C PRO A 120 3.13 0.63 1.45
N VAL A 121 1.87 0.72 1.02
CA VAL A 121 0.91 -0.38 1.12
C VAL A 121 0.37 -0.79 -0.25
N PRO A 122 0.71 -1.97 -0.77
CA PRO A 122 0.01 -2.54 -1.91
C PRO A 122 -1.43 -2.88 -1.54
N VAL A 123 -2.40 -2.40 -2.31
CA VAL A 123 -3.83 -2.67 -2.09
C VAL A 123 -4.46 -3.29 -3.32
N GLY A 124 -5.31 -4.30 -3.11
CA GLY A 124 -6.12 -4.91 -4.16
C GLY A 124 -7.50 -4.25 -4.24
N TRP A 125 -8.00 -3.98 -5.44
CA TRP A 125 -9.27 -3.30 -5.66
C TRP A 125 -9.92 -3.66 -7.00
N LEU A 126 -11.22 -3.37 -7.14
CA LEU A 126 -12.01 -3.66 -8.33
C LEU A 126 -11.96 -2.47 -9.30
N HIS A 127 -11.23 -2.62 -10.40
CA HIS A 127 -10.91 -1.52 -11.32
C HIS A 127 -11.92 -1.33 -12.47
N LYS A 128 -12.89 -2.23 -12.62
CA LYS A 128 -13.94 -2.16 -13.66
C LYS A 128 -15.31 -1.86 -13.07
N GLY A 129 -16.25 -1.61 -13.95
CA GLY A 129 -17.64 -1.31 -13.57
C GLY A 129 -17.81 0.07 -12.93
N HIS A 130 -19.06 0.52 -12.92
CA HIS A 130 -19.42 1.80 -12.28
C HIS A 130 -19.19 1.75 -10.77
N LEU A 131 -18.94 2.91 -10.15
CA LEU A 131 -18.68 3.04 -8.71
C LEU A 131 -19.77 2.39 -7.82
N SER A 132 -21.03 2.43 -8.25
CA SER A 132 -22.14 1.80 -7.52
C SER A 132 -22.16 0.26 -7.63
N SER A 133 -21.36 -0.31 -8.53
CA SER A 133 -21.24 -1.76 -8.75
C SER A 133 -19.84 -2.09 -9.28
N PRO A 134 -18.81 -1.91 -8.46
CA PRO A 134 -17.43 -2.22 -8.85
C PRO A 134 -17.27 -3.69 -9.23
N SER A 135 -16.46 -3.97 -10.23
CA SER A 135 -16.27 -5.31 -10.77
C SER A 135 -14.86 -5.52 -11.32
N GLY A 136 -14.61 -6.69 -11.89
CA GLY A 136 -13.36 -7.08 -12.51
C GLY A 136 -12.62 -8.15 -11.71
N GLY A 137 -11.56 -8.69 -12.30
CA GLY A 137 -10.72 -9.73 -11.69
C GLY A 137 -9.75 -9.23 -10.59
N GLY A 138 -9.88 -7.98 -10.18
CA GLY A 138 -8.96 -7.33 -9.24
C GLY A 138 -7.81 -6.63 -9.96
N HIS A 139 -7.26 -5.63 -9.27
CA HIS A 139 -6.06 -4.90 -9.65
C HIS A 139 -5.31 -4.53 -8.37
N TYR A 140 -4.00 -4.37 -8.45
CA TYR A 140 -3.17 -3.93 -7.33
C TYR A 140 -2.44 -2.64 -7.67
N SER A 141 -2.44 -1.72 -6.71
CA SER A 141 -1.71 -0.44 -6.76
C SER A 141 -1.05 -0.19 -5.41
N VAL A 142 -0.11 0.74 -5.33
CA VAL A 142 0.59 1.06 -4.07
C VAL A 142 0.12 2.39 -3.53
N ILE A 143 -0.48 2.40 -2.34
CA ILE A 143 -0.71 3.63 -1.61
C ILE A 143 0.62 4.08 -1.00
N ILE A 144 1.02 5.30 -1.32
CA ILE A 144 2.28 5.91 -0.89
C ILE A 144 2.07 7.11 0.04
N GLY A 145 0.83 7.57 0.17
CA GLY A 145 0.47 8.71 0.99
C GLY A 145 -1.01 8.99 0.96
N TYR A 146 -1.41 10.07 1.65
CA TYR A 146 -2.79 10.53 1.67
C TYR A 146 -2.87 12.03 1.95
N THR A 147 -4.01 12.61 1.56
CA THR A 147 -4.47 13.97 1.94
C THR A 147 -5.68 13.87 2.86
N ASP A 148 -6.38 14.96 3.08
CA ASP A 148 -7.62 14.95 3.86
C ASP A 148 -8.77 14.22 3.16
N ASP A 149 -8.71 14.07 1.82
CA ASP A 149 -9.81 13.56 0.99
C ASP A 149 -9.41 12.49 -0.03
N ALA A 150 -8.12 12.16 -0.15
CA ALA A 150 -7.62 11.24 -1.17
C ALA A 150 -6.41 10.40 -0.71
N TRP A 151 -6.27 9.23 -1.30
CA TRP A 151 -5.02 8.46 -1.32
C TRP A 151 -4.11 8.95 -2.43
N ILE A 152 -2.81 9.01 -2.17
CA ILE A 152 -1.79 9.18 -3.20
C ILE A 152 -1.29 7.78 -3.58
N VAL A 153 -1.45 7.43 -4.86
CA VAL A 153 -1.32 6.06 -5.35
C VAL A 153 -0.33 5.98 -6.51
N HIS A 154 0.53 4.99 -6.47
CA HIS A 154 1.26 4.52 -7.65
C HIS A 154 0.45 3.39 -8.28
N ASP A 155 -0.15 3.65 -9.44
CA ASP A 155 -0.90 2.65 -10.18
C ASP A 155 -0.05 2.09 -11.34
N PRO A 156 0.37 0.83 -11.28
CA PRO A 156 1.27 0.27 -12.29
C PRO A 156 0.66 0.15 -13.68
N ASN A 157 -0.68 0.27 -13.81
CA ASN A 157 -1.36 0.20 -15.10
C ASN A 157 -1.74 1.58 -15.68
N GLY A 158 -1.46 2.67 -14.97
CA GLY A 158 -1.81 4.03 -15.40
C GLY A 158 -2.95 4.66 -14.58
N PRO A 159 -3.40 5.88 -14.94
CA PRO A 159 -4.45 6.59 -14.19
C PRO A 159 -5.82 5.95 -14.38
N ALA A 160 -6.46 5.54 -13.29
CA ALA A 160 -7.77 4.90 -13.33
C ALA A 160 -8.93 5.89 -13.34
N LYS A 161 -9.99 5.54 -14.07
CA LYS A 161 -11.30 6.21 -14.04
C LYS A 161 -12.15 5.63 -12.92
N LEU A 162 -12.11 6.25 -11.75
CA LEU A 162 -12.72 5.68 -10.55
C LEU A 162 -14.25 5.60 -10.60
N VAL A 163 -14.94 6.47 -11.35
CA VAL A 163 -16.40 6.48 -11.40
C VAL A 163 -16.94 5.48 -12.43
N PRO A 164 -16.59 5.58 -13.73
CA PRO A 164 -17.08 4.61 -14.72
C PRO A 164 -16.34 3.27 -14.66
N GLY A 165 -15.14 3.23 -14.03
CA GLY A 165 -14.22 2.11 -14.08
C GLY A 165 -13.33 2.13 -15.33
N GLY A 166 -12.27 1.34 -15.31
CA GLY A 166 -11.26 1.28 -16.37
C GLY A 166 -10.16 2.32 -16.21
N TYR A 167 -9.45 2.61 -17.30
CA TYR A 167 -8.26 3.45 -17.31
C TYR A 167 -8.37 4.58 -18.34
N GLU A 168 -7.66 5.67 -18.12
CA GLU A 168 -7.52 6.74 -19.12
C GLU A 168 -6.49 6.37 -20.18
N ASP A 169 -5.34 5.89 -19.71
CA ASP A 169 -4.25 5.37 -20.54
C ASP A 169 -3.54 4.24 -19.78
N SER A 170 -2.48 3.68 -20.36
CA SER A 170 -1.65 2.64 -19.74
C SER A 170 -0.29 3.16 -19.28
N PHE A 171 -0.17 4.47 -19.10
CA PHE A 171 1.05 5.17 -18.71
C PHE A 171 0.72 6.17 -17.60
N ASN A 172 1.72 6.85 -17.07
CA ASN A 172 1.55 7.97 -16.14
C ASN A 172 0.83 7.63 -14.81
N GLY A 173 0.93 6.40 -14.34
CA GLY A 173 0.28 5.98 -13.10
C GLY A 173 0.98 6.41 -11.80
N ALA A 174 2.07 7.21 -11.90
CA ALA A 174 2.79 7.71 -10.74
C ALA A 174 1.98 8.78 -9.98
N SER A 175 1.95 8.69 -8.66
CA SER A 175 1.39 9.71 -7.74
C SER A 175 -0.03 10.18 -8.09
N GLN A 176 -0.89 9.25 -8.48
CA GLN A 176 -2.30 9.52 -8.76
C GLN A 176 -3.05 9.89 -7.49
N SER A 177 -3.92 10.90 -7.57
CA SER A 177 -4.81 11.27 -6.48
C SER A 177 -6.16 10.54 -6.63
N TYR A 178 -6.40 9.55 -5.78
CA TYR A 178 -7.63 8.75 -5.77
C TYR A 178 -8.49 9.12 -4.57
N SER A 179 -9.57 9.88 -4.80
CA SER A 179 -10.43 10.35 -3.71
C SER A 179 -10.99 9.20 -2.88
N PHE A 180 -11.06 9.35 -1.56
CA PHE A 180 -11.65 8.34 -0.67
C PHE A 180 -13.07 7.96 -1.11
N LYS A 181 -13.88 8.97 -1.46
CA LYS A 181 -15.25 8.77 -1.95
C LYS A 181 -15.35 7.80 -3.12
N ASN A 182 -14.40 7.83 -4.06
CA ASN A 182 -14.47 7.06 -5.30
C ASN A 182 -13.59 5.81 -5.28
N PHE A 183 -12.55 5.76 -4.44
CA PHE A 183 -11.64 4.63 -4.36
C PHE A 183 -12.04 3.63 -3.28
N ASN A 184 -12.41 4.10 -2.07
CA ASN A 184 -12.73 3.20 -0.96
C ASN A 184 -13.84 2.17 -1.29
N PRO A 185 -14.95 2.52 -1.97
CA PRO A 185 -15.96 1.53 -2.35
C PRO A 185 -15.47 0.43 -3.28
N ARG A 186 -14.29 0.60 -3.92
CA ARG A 186 -13.72 -0.37 -4.84
C ARG A 186 -12.86 -1.44 -4.19
N TRP A 187 -12.36 -1.21 -2.98
CA TRP A 187 -11.54 -2.19 -2.26
C TRP A 187 -12.16 -2.62 -0.92
N ILE A 188 -12.98 -1.78 -0.31
CA ILE A 188 -13.74 -2.12 0.91
C ILE A 188 -15.12 -2.60 0.49
N VAL A 189 -15.21 -3.73 -0.17
CA VAL A 189 -16.49 -4.30 -0.63
C VAL A 189 -17.26 -4.83 0.56
N GLY A 190 -18.35 -4.13 0.94
CA GLY A 190 -19.15 -4.46 2.11
C GLY A 190 -18.51 -4.08 3.44
N GLY A 191 -17.43 -3.34 3.41
CA GLY A 191 -16.76 -2.79 4.58
C GLY A 191 -17.16 -1.35 4.88
N GLU A 192 -16.80 -0.90 6.06
CA GLU A 192 -16.97 0.47 6.49
C GLU A 192 -16.06 1.37 5.64
N GLY A 193 -16.66 2.06 4.68
CA GLY A 193 -16.02 3.22 4.08
C GLY A 193 -16.20 4.39 5.03
N ASP A 194 -15.12 4.95 5.54
CA ASP A 194 -15.15 6.22 6.28
C ASP A 194 -15.55 7.37 5.39
#